data_bb40beb23795b507abc9b50993251318
#
_entry.id   bb40beb23795b507abc9b50993251318
#
_cell.length_a   1.000
_cell.length_b   1.000
_cell.length_c   1.000
_cell.angle_alpha   90.00
_cell.angle_beta   90.00
_cell.angle_gamma   90.00
#
_symmetry.space_group_name_H-M   'P 1'
#
loop_
_entity.id
_entity.type
_entity.pdbx_description
1 polymer ?
#
loop_
_entity_poly.entity_id
_entity_poly.type
_entity_poly.pdbx_seq_one_letter_code
_entity_poly.pdbx_strand_id
1 'polypeptide(L)'
;RGALVRQLQTMADDGSRPDVLTFAGNGEPTAHPHFAEIVDASIALRNRYCPDARLSGLSNATQLHRAEVREALMKVDNNIQKLDTVDDAYIRLVNRPANPAYRVDDIIGQLRLFGGHVIIQTMFMHGSIDGEDVGNTAERYVAPWLEAVRLIQPAEVMIYTIDRPTPDTCLQKATPLELDAIRRRVEDMGIACTASY
;
A
#
# COMPACT_ATOMS: atom_id res chain seq x y z
N ARG A 1 5.68 -21.55 7.23
CA ARG A 1 5.00 -22.40 6.22
C ARG A 1 4.03 -23.39 6.88
N GLY A 2 4.47 -24.19 7.86
CA GLY A 2 3.63 -25.20 8.52
C GLY A 2 2.41 -24.65 9.27
N ALA A 3 2.51 -23.46 9.88
CA ALA A 3 1.38 -22.83 10.57
C ALA A 3 0.27 -22.41 9.59
N LEU A 4 0.63 -21.78 8.46
CA LEU A 4 -0.34 -21.39 7.44
C LEU A 4 -1.03 -22.61 6.83
N VAL A 5 -0.29 -23.68 6.54
CA VAL A 5 -0.88 -24.94 6.03
C VAL A 5 -1.94 -25.48 6.98
N ARG A 6 -1.61 -25.61 8.28
CA ARG A 6 -2.57 -26.08 9.29
C ARG A 6 -3.81 -25.20 9.37
N GLN A 7 -3.62 -23.90 9.37
CA GLN A 7 -4.74 -22.94 9.44
C GLN A 7 -5.68 -23.09 8.24
N LEU A 8 -5.11 -23.08 7.02
CA LEU A 8 -5.92 -23.21 5.80
C LEU A 8 -6.62 -24.57 5.70
N GLN A 9 -5.97 -25.65 6.17
CA GLN A 9 -6.58 -26.97 6.22
C GLN A 9 -7.74 -27.00 7.20
N THR A 10 -7.59 -26.47 8.42
CA THR A 10 -8.69 -26.35 9.39
C THR A 10 -9.85 -25.56 8.82
N MET A 11 -9.59 -24.42 8.19
CA MET A 11 -10.63 -23.59 7.56
C MET A 11 -11.34 -24.33 6.41
N ALA A 12 -10.61 -25.13 5.63
CA ALA A 12 -11.20 -25.92 4.58
C ALA A 12 -12.08 -27.06 5.15
N ASP A 13 -11.65 -27.68 6.25
CA ASP A 13 -12.34 -28.79 6.89
C ASP A 13 -13.65 -28.33 7.61
N ASP A 14 -13.65 -27.10 8.18
CA ASP A 14 -14.84 -26.54 8.84
C ASP A 14 -15.74 -25.72 7.89
N GLY A 15 -15.39 -25.64 6.61
CA GLY A 15 -16.17 -24.95 5.57
C GLY A 15 -15.99 -23.41 5.59
N SER A 16 -15.19 -22.86 6.48
CA SER A 16 -14.83 -21.44 6.46
C SER A 16 -13.71 -21.22 5.45
N ARG A 17 -13.91 -20.31 4.49
CA ARG A 17 -12.91 -20.00 3.48
C ARG A 17 -12.58 -18.51 3.55
N PRO A 18 -11.30 -18.14 3.53
CA PRO A 18 -10.93 -16.73 3.45
C PRO A 18 -11.24 -16.17 2.06
N ASP A 19 -11.69 -14.93 1.99
CA ASP A 19 -11.83 -14.19 0.73
C ASP A 19 -10.48 -13.68 0.25
N VAL A 20 -9.54 -13.42 1.18
CA VAL A 20 -8.22 -12.86 0.88
C VAL A 20 -7.15 -13.39 1.82
N LEU A 21 -5.97 -13.64 1.27
CA LEU A 21 -4.73 -13.89 2.01
C LEU A 21 -3.82 -12.67 1.81
N THR A 22 -3.50 -11.96 2.89
CA THR A 22 -2.73 -10.71 2.80
C THR A 22 -1.34 -10.87 3.40
N PHE A 23 -0.32 -10.51 2.62
CA PHE A 23 1.02 -10.26 3.13
C PHE A 23 1.03 -8.88 3.79
N ALA A 24 0.92 -8.88 5.11
CA ALA A 24 1.00 -7.70 5.96
C ALA A 24 1.64 -8.10 7.29
N GLY A 25 2.10 -7.14 8.08
CA GLY A 25 2.68 -7.45 9.39
C GLY A 25 3.19 -6.22 10.13
N ASN A 26 3.89 -6.45 11.24
CA ASN A 26 4.51 -5.41 12.06
C ASN A 26 5.77 -4.78 11.42
N GLY A 27 6.07 -5.13 10.19
CA GLY A 27 7.18 -4.62 9.40
C GLY A 27 6.86 -4.68 7.91
N GLU A 28 7.87 -4.45 7.08
CA GLU A 28 7.75 -4.48 5.62
C GLU A 28 7.87 -5.93 5.10
N PRO A 29 6.80 -6.54 4.56
CA PRO A 29 6.86 -7.94 4.09
C PRO A 29 7.91 -8.17 3.00
N THR A 30 8.06 -7.20 2.09
CA THR A 30 8.99 -7.30 0.96
C THR A 30 10.47 -7.22 1.38
N ALA A 31 10.75 -6.79 2.62
CA ALA A 31 12.10 -6.82 3.18
C ALA A 31 12.58 -8.23 3.55
N HIS A 32 11.66 -9.22 3.63
CA HIS A 32 12.04 -10.59 3.92
C HIS A 32 12.93 -11.15 2.80
N PRO A 33 14.10 -11.76 3.10
CA PRO A 33 15.04 -12.25 2.07
C PRO A 33 14.44 -13.30 1.13
N HIS A 34 13.48 -14.10 1.61
CA HIS A 34 12.77 -15.12 0.84
C HIS A 34 11.35 -14.70 0.45
N PHE A 35 11.10 -13.41 0.24
CA PHE A 35 9.74 -12.91 -0.07
C PHE A 35 9.15 -13.59 -1.31
N ALA A 36 9.91 -13.69 -2.40
CA ALA A 36 9.45 -14.31 -3.64
C ALA A 36 9.06 -15.79 -3.45
N GLU A 37 9.87 -16.55 -2.73
CA GLU A 37 9.59 -17.97 -2.41
C GLU A 37 8.33 -18.11 -1.53
N ILE A 38 8.12 -17.17 -0.61
CA ILE A 38 6.92 -17.15 0.24
C ILE A 38 5.67 -16.85 -0.60
N VAL A 39 5.74 -15.93 -1.55
CA VAL A 39 4.64 -15.63 -2.48
C VAL A 39 4.29 -16.88 -3.29
N ASP A 40 5.27 -17.52 -3.92
CA ASP A 40 5.06 -18.73 -4.73
C ASP A 40 4.45 -19.88 -3.90
N ALA A 41 4.95 -20.08 -2.68
CA ALA A 41 4.40 -21.06 -1.77
C ALA A 41 2.96 -20.75 -1.33
N SER A 42 2.65 -19.46 -1.14
CA SER A 42 1.29 -19.02 -0.76
C SER A 42 0.30 -19.16 -1.91
N ILE A 43 0.73 -18.91 -3.14
CA ILE A 43 -0.08 -19.17 -4.35
C ILE A 43 -0.43 -20.65 -4.43
N ALA A 44 0.55 -21.55 -4.24
CA ALA A 44 0.32 -22.99 -4.26
C ALA A 44 -0.66 -23.44 -3.16
N LEU A 45 -0.54 -22.88 -1.96
CA LEU A 45 -1.44 -23.18 -0.84
C LEU A 45 -2.85 -22.63 -1.09
N ARG A 46 -2.98 -21.39 -1.56
CA ARG A 46 -4.24 -20.78 -1.94
C ARG A 46 -4.97 -21.65 -2.96
N ASN A 47 -4.30 -22.03 -4.04
CA ASN A 47 -4.89 -22.86 -5.11
C ASN A 47 -5.36 -24.23 -4.61
N ARG A 48 -4.72 -24.77 -3.56
CA ARG A 48 -5.09 -26.06 -2.98
C ARG A 48 -6.27 -25.99 -2.01
N TYR A 49 -6.30 -24.98 -1.13
CA TYR A 49 -7.22 -24.94 0.02
C TYR A 49 -8.34 -23.92 -0.12
N CYS A 50 -8.11 -22.84 -0.85
CA CYS A 50 -9.06 -21.73 -1.03
C CYS A 50 -8.88 -21.08 -2.41
N PRO A 51 -9.19 -21.79 -3.52
CA PRO A 51 -8.85 -21.32 -4.88
C PRO A 51 -9.52 -20.01 -5.27
N ASP A 52 -10.64 -19.68 -4.63
CA ASP A 52 -11.39 -18.44 -4.88
C ASP A 52 -10.83 -17.23 -4.10
N ALA A 53 -9.95 -17.47 -3.13
CA ALA A 53 -9.34 -16.41 -2.34
C ALA A 53 -8.33 -15.60 -3.17
N ARG A 54 -8.32 -14.27 -2.97
CA ARG A 54 -7.30 -13.39 -3.56
C ARG A 54 -6.04 -13.36 -2.71
N LEU A 55 -4.89 -13.14 -3.34
CA LEU A 55 -3.65 -12.79 -2.66
C LEU A 55 -3.44 -11.29 -2.73
N SER A 56 -3.17 -10.66 -1.59
CA SER A 56 -2.86 -9.23 -1.49
C SER A 56 -1.47 -9.03 -0.89
N GLY A 57 -0.65 -8.22 -1.55
CA GLY A 57 0.64 -7.76 -1.02
C GLY A 57 0.54 -6.30 -0.60
N LEU A 58 0.71 -6.01 0.70
CA LEU A 58 0.74 -4.66 1.24
C LEU A 58 2.18 -4.27 1.56
N SER A 59 2.69 -3.20 0.94
CA SER A 59 4.08 -2.80 1.04
C SER A 59 4.25 -1.27 1.12
N ASN A 60 5.30 -0.83 1.79
CA ASN A 60 5.72 0.57 1.82
C ASN A 60 6.57 0.98 0.60
N ALA A 61 6.65 0.12 -0.40
CA ALA A 61 7.36 0.32 -1.66
C ALA A 61 8.91 0.46 -1.57
N THR A 62 9.50 0.40 -0.37
CA THR A 62 10.94 0.66 -0.21
C THR A 62 11.86 -0.41 -0.82
N GLN A 63 11.34 -1.62 -1.09
CA GLN A 63 12.09 -2.73 -1.65
C GLN A 63 11.88 -2.94 -3.16
N LEU A 64 11.16 -2.04 -3.82
CA LEU A 64 10.84 -2.17 -5.25
C LEU A 64 12.07 -2.06 -6.18
N HIS A 65 13.22 -1.61 -5.68
CA HIS A 65 14.48 -1.64 -6.42
C HIS A 65 14.97 -3.07 -6.71
N ARG A 66 14.52 -4.07 -5.93
CA ARG A 66 14.85 -5.49 -6.11
C ARG A 66 13.94 -6.12 -7.16
N ALA A 67 14.52 -6.65 -8.24
CA ALA A 67 13.78 -7.24 -9.34
C ALA A 67 12.90 -8.42 -8.89
N GLU A 68 13.45 -9.32 -8.06
CA GLU A 68 12.73 -10.47 -7.53
C GLU A 68 11.52 -10.11 -6.68
N VAL A 69 11.53 -8.94 -6.01
CA VAL A 69 10.37 -8.42 -5.26
C VAL A 69 9.28 -7.96 -6.23
N ARG A 70 9.65 -7.20 -7.27
CA ARG A 70 8.69 -6.77 -8.27
C ARG A 70 8.05 -7.95 -9.00
N GLU A 71 8.86 -8.93 -9.41
CA GLU A 71 8.38 -10.16 -10.07
C GLU A 71 7.41 -10.96 -9.17
N ALA A 72 7.68 -11.04 -7.87
CA ALA A 72 6.78 -11.67 -6.92
C ALA A 72 5.47 -10.88 -6.78
N LEU A 73 5.53 -9.56 -6.70
CA LEU A 73 4.35 -8.68 -6.61
C LEU A 73 3.50 -8.69 -7.89
N MET A 74 4.09 -8.97 -9.05
CA MET A 74 3.32 -9.20 -10.29
C MET A 74 2.46 -10.48 -10.28
N LYS A 75 2.69 -11.39 -9.35
CA LYS A 75 1.95 -12.65 -9.22
C LYS A 75 0.77 -12.58 -8.25
N VAL A 76 0.69 -11.55 -7.42
CA VAL A 76 -0.42 -11.36 -6.47
C VAL A 76 -1.59 -10.69 -7.16
N ASP A 77 -2.81 -10.95 -6.69
CA ASP A 77 -4.03 -10.37 -7.27
C ASP A 77 -4.14 -8.87 -6.96
N ASN A 78 -3.77 -8.47 -5.74
CA ASN A 78 -3.80 -7.08 -5.30
C ASN A 78 -2.39 -6.65 -4.85
N ASN A 79 -1.68 -5.97 -5.72
CA ASN A 79 -0.38 -5.38 -5.45
C ASN A 79 -0.54 -3.97 -4.89
N ILE A 80 -0.63 -3.85 -3.56
CA ILE A 80 -0.93 -2.60 -2.86
C ILE A 80 0.35 -1.94 -2.37
N GLN A 81 0.65 -0.76 -2.89
CA GLN A 81 1.89 -0.02 -2.63
C GLN A 81 1.60 1.35 -2.03
N LYS A 82 2.26 1.68 -0.91
CA LYS A 82 2.10 2.98 -0.24
C LYS A 82 2.79 4.10 -1.01
N LEU A 83 2.04 5.21 -1.20
CA LEU A 83 2.56 6.48 -1.70
C LEU A 83 1.79 7.63 -1.04
N ASP A 84 2.21 8.03 0.17
CA ASP A 84 1.48 9.02 0.98
C ASP A 84 1.69 10.46 0.49
N THR A 85 2.78 10.73 -0.23
CA THR A 85 3.13 12.03 -0.80
C THR A 85 4.28 11.87 -1.79
N VAL A 86 4.58 12.94 -2.52
CA VAL A 86 5.76 13.04 -3.39
C VAL A 86 6.80 14.04 -2.87
N ASP A 87 6.67 14.46 -1.62
CA ASP A 87 7.60 15.37 -0.95
C ASP A 87 8.61 14.57 -0.11
N ASP A 88 9.88 14.56 -0.50
CA ASP A 88 10.95 13.86 0.20
C ASP A 88 11.14 14.36 1.65
N ALA A 89 10.94 15.66 1.92
CA ALA A 89 11.08 16.21 3.28
C ALA A 89 9.96 15.69 4.18
N TYR A 90 8.72 15.70 3.69
CA TYR A 90 7.58 15.11 4.38
C TYR A 90 7.81 13.63 4.67
N ILE A 91 8.25 12.84 3.67
CA ILE A 91 8.50 11.40 3.82
C ILE A 91 9.56 11.15 4.91
N ARG A 92 10.62 11.95 4.98
CA ARG A 92 11.65 11.81 6.04
C ARG A 92 11.10 12.09 7.42
N LEU A 93 10.21 13.07 7.55
CA LEU A 93 9.58 13.44 8.82
C LEU A 93 8.57 12.40 9.29
N VAL A 94 7.67 11.99 8.39
CA VAL A 94 6.50 11.14 8.71
C VAL A 94 6.80 9.65 8.58
N ASN A 95 7.31 9.23 7.42
CA ASN A 95 7.51 7.80 7.12
C ASN A 95 8.88 7.28 7.60
N ARG A 96 9.85 8.16 7.84
CA ARG A 96 11.18 7.86 8.42
C ARG A 96 11.85 6.64 7.75
N PRO A 97 12.06 6.66 6.41
CA PRO A 97 12.65 5.53 5.71
C PRO A 97 14.04 5.22 6.26
N ALA A 98 14.35 3.92 6.46
CA ALA A 98 15.64 3.48 6.99
C ALA A 98 16.81 3.79 6.03
N ASN A 99 16.55 3.87 4.72
CA ASN A 99 17.55 4.24 3.73
C ASN A 99 17.68 5.77 3.64
N PRO A 100 18.83 6.36 4.02
CA PRO A 100 19.03 7.81 3.93
C PRO A 100 19.05 8.34 2.48
N ALA A 101 19.34 7.48 1.50
CA ALA A 101 19.32 7.79 0.07
C ALA A 101 17.92 7.62 -0.56
N TYR A 102 16.88 7.40 0.24
CA TYR A 102 15.51 7.29 -0.27
C TYR A 102 15.10 8.54 -1.04
N ARG A 103 14.58 8.35 -2.25
CA ARG A 103 13.99 9.38 -3.10
C ARG A 103 12.64 8.88 -3.60
N VAL A 104 11.63 9.71 -3.45
CA VAL A 104 10.28 9.34 -3.90
C VAL A 104 10.20 9.20 -5.42
N ASP A 105 10.96 9.96 -6.18
CA ASP A 105 11.02 9.85 -7.63
C ASP A 105 11.49 8.47 -8.09
N ASP A 106 12.44 7.86 -7.37
CA ASP A 106 12.89 6.49 -7.65
C ASP A 106 11.75 5.49 -7.41
N ILE A 107 10.97 5.67 -6.34
CA ILE A 107 9.80 4.85 -6.03
C ILE A 107 8.74 5.00 -7.12
N ILE A 108 8.42 6.21 -7.56
CA ILE A 108 7.49 6.46 -8.66
C ILE A 108 7.97 5.76 -9.94
N GLY A 109 9.27 5.84 -10.24
CA GLY A 109 9.89 5.12 -11.34
C GLY A 109 9.68 3.61 -11.26
N GLN A 110 9.85 3.00 -10.06
CA GLN A 110 9.62 1.58 -9.85
C GLN A 110 8.13 1.19 -9.94
N LEU A 111 7.22 2.02 -9.41
CA LEU A 111 5.78 1.80 -9.47
C LEU A 111 5.26 1.76 -10.91
N ARG A 112 5.83 2.58 -11.80
CA ARG A 112 5.49 2.58 -13.23
C ARG A 112 5.85 1.27 -13.94
N LEU A 113 6.86 0.52 -13.45
CA LEU A 113 7.26 -0.76 -14.05
C LEU A 113 6.20 -1.86 -13.90
N PHE A 114 5.21 -1.67 -13.03
CA PHE A 114 4.09 -2.60 -12.91
C PHE A 114 3.08 -2.51 -14.08
N GLY A 115 3.16 -1.49 -14.93
CA GLY A 115 2.30 -1.37 -16.11
C GLY A 115 0.81 -1.39 -15.79
N GLY A 116 0.40 -0.78 -14.69
CA GLY A 116 -0.98 -0.75 -14.20
C GLY A 116 -1.32 -1.87 -13.20
N HIS A 117 -0.51 -2.93 -13.06
CA HIS A 117 -0.75 -3.98 -12.05
C HIS A 117 -0.30 -3.53 -10.64
N VAL A 118 -0.82 -2.41 -10.20
CA VAL A 118 -0.54 -1.82 -8.89
C VAL A 118 -1.77 -1.05 -8.39
N ILE A 119 -2.01 -1.12 -7.10
CA ILE A 119 -2.97 -0.30 -6.36
C ILE A 119 -2.16 0.67 -5.51
N ILE A 120 -2.40 1.96 -5.64
CA ILE A 120 -1.76 2.97 -4.80
C ILE A 120 -2.60 3.16 -3.53
N GLN A 121 -1.98 3.01 -2.38
CA GLN A 121 -2.60 3.27 -1.09
C GLN A 121 -1.99 4.54 -0.47
N THR A 122 -2.85 5.50 -0.08
CA THR A 122 -2.42 6.80 0.44
C THR A 122 -3.20 7.16 1.70
N MET A 123 -2.48 7.52 2.76
CA MET A 123 -3.07 8.05 4.00
C MET A 123 -3.06 9.58 3.97
N PHE A 124 -4.24 10.18 4.12
CA PHE A 124 -4.41 11.61 4.32
C PHE A 124 -4.74 11.91 5.78
N MET A 125 -4.10 12.93 6.34
CA MET A 125 -4.24 13.30 7.74
C MET A 125 -3.95 14.77 7.97
N HIS A 126 -4.23 15.23 9.18
CA HIS A 126 -3.85 16.53 9.75
C HIS A 126 -2.99 16.34 10.98
N GLY A 127 -2.43 17.43 11.48
CA GLY A 127 -1.73 17.47 12.75
C GLY A 127 -0.27 17.88 12.63
N SER A 128 0.49 17.60 13.67
CA SER A 128 1.91 17.92 13.72
C SER A 128 2.76 16.79 14.31
N ILE A 129 3.99 16.69 13.83
CA ILE A 129 5.05 15.83 14.35
C ILE A 129 6.25 16.70 14.66
N ASP A 130 6.78 16.63 15.88
CA ASP A 130 7.92 17.43 16.34
C ASP A 130 7.71 18.96 16.12
N GLY A 131 6.46 19.43 16.17
CA GLY A 131 6.07 20.83 15.98
C GLY A 131 5.89 21.26 14.51
N GLU A 132 6.21 20.41 13.55
CA GLU A 132 6.02 20.65 12.13
C GLU A 132 4.65 20.18 11.66
N ASP A 133 3.94 21.00 10.86
CA ASP A 133 2.66 20.62 10.25
C ASP A 133 2.84 19.48 9.25
N VAL A 134 2.09 18.38 9.47
CA VAL A 134 2.09 17.20 8.60
C VAL A 134 0.73 16.97 7.93
N GLY A 135 -0.11 18.01 7.85
CA GLY A 135 -1.36 17.94 7.09
C GLY A 135 -1.07 17.82 5.59
N ASN A 136 -1.48 16.71 4.96
CA ASN A 136 -1.19 16.43 3.55
C ASN A 136 -2.42 16.53 2.63
N THR A 137 -3.53 17.06 3.11
CA THR A 137 -4.74 17.31 2.29
C THR A 137 -4.66 18.63 1.51
N ALA A 138 -3.68 19.49 1.80
CA ALA A 138 -3.50 20.77 1.13
C ALA A 138 -3.03 20.59 -0.33
N GLU A 139 -3.42 21.55 -1.19
CA GLU A 139 -3.13 21.52 -2.63
C GLU A 139 -1.63 21.33 -2.95
N ARG A 140 -0.74 21.90 -2.16
CA ARG A 140 0.72 21.75 -2.30
C ARG A 140 1.19 20.29 -2.25
N TYR A 141 0.44 19.40 -1.59
CA TYR A 141 0.71 17.96 -1.51
C TYR A 141 -0.16 17.16 -2.49
N VAL A 142 -1.43 17.52 -2.61
CA VAL A 142 -2.40 16.77 -3.42
C VAL A 142 -2.12 16.93 -4.92
N ALA A 143 -1.83 18.15 -5.41
CA ALA A 143 -1.59 18.35 -6.84
C ALA A 143 -0.40 17.55 -7.38
N PRO A 144 0.81 17.61 -6.79
CA PRO A 144 1.94 16.81 -7.29
C PRO A 144 1.75 15.30 -7.07
N TRP A 145 1.02 14.89 -6.01
CA TRP A 145 0.66 13.49 -5.82
C TRP A 145 -0.28 12.98 -6.94
N LEU A 146 -1.29 13.76 -7.34
CA LEU A 146 -2.15 13.42 -8.48
C LEU A 146 -1.35 13.28 -9.78
N GLU A 147 -0.36 14.13 -10.02
CA GLU A 147 0.53 13.99 -11.17
C GLU A 147 1.33 12.69 -11.11
N ALA A 148 1.82 12.29 -9.94
CA ALA A 148 2.49 11.00 -9.78
C ALA A 148 1.52 9.84 -10.04
N VAL A 149 0.30 9.87 -9.52
CA VAL A 149 -0.75 8.87 -9.79
C VAL A 149 -1.02 8.78 -11.29
N ARG A 150 -1.13 9.92 -11.98
CA ARG A 150 -1.31 9.98 -13.43
C ARG A 150 -0.14 9.35 -14.21
N LEU A 151 1.09 9.52 -13.73
CA LEU A 151 2.29 8.91 -14.33
C LEU A 151 2.39 7.41 -14.09
N ILE A 152 1.95 6.94 -12.90
CA ILE A 152 1.97 5.52 -12.51
C ILE A 152 0.89 4.74 -13.27
N GLN A 153 -0.28 5.36 -13.51
CA GLN A 153 -1.45 4.70 -14.12
C GLN A 153 -1.86 3.43 -13.36
N PRO A 154 -2.12 3.50 -12.03
CA PRO A 154 -2.50 2.32 -11.26
C PRO A 154 -3.86 1.78 -11.67
N ALA A 155 -4.15 0.51 -11.37
CA ALA A 155 -5.47 -0.10 -11.54
C ALA A 155 -6.52 0.56 -10.64
N GLU A 156 -6.10 0.96 -9.44
CA GLU A 156 -6.96 1.58 -8.43
C GLU A 156 -6.12 2.46 -7.50
N VAL A 157 -6.75 3.44 -6.90
CA VAL A 157 -6.24 4.22 -5.77
C VAL A 157 -7.13 3.97 -4.55
N MET A 158 -6.52 3.67 -3.42
CA MET A 158 -7.18 3.51 -2.12
C MET A 158 -6.72 4.65 -1.21
N ILE A 159 -7.59 5.59 -0.90
CA ILE A 159 -7.29 6.64 0.06
C ILE A 159 -7.98 6.37 1.40
N TYR A 160 -7.32 6.73 2.48
CA TYR A 160 -7.85 6.53 3.82
C TYR A 160 -7.29 7.56 4.78
N THR A 161 -7.85 7.60 5.98
CA THR A 161 -7.33 8.43 7.07
C THR A 161 -7.02 7.58 8.30
N ILE A 162 -6.56 8.20 9.38
CA ILE A 162 -6.21 7.54 10.63
C ILE A 162 -7.45 6.82 11.18
N ASP A 163 -7.34 5.51 11.40
CA ASP A 163 -8.42 4.70 11.97
C ASP A 163 -8.09 4.18 13.39
N ARG A 164 -6.81 4.17 13.76
CA ARG A 164 -6.33 3.67 15.04
C ARG A 164 -5.54 4.74 15.79
N PRO A 165 -5.48 4.67 17.13
CA PRO A 165 -4.59 5.53 17.88
C PRO A 165 -3.16 5.47 17.35
N THR A 166 -2.58 6.64 17.10
CA THR A 166 -1.20 6.79 16.63
C THR A 166 -0.26 7.06 17.82
N PRO A 167 1.03 6.71 17.73
CA PRO A 167 2.02 7.08 18.75
C PRO A 167 2.08 8.60 18.97
N ASP A 168 1.92 9.38 17.89
CA ASP A 168 1.86 10.84 17.94
C ASP A 168 0.42 11.29 18.17
N THR A 169 0.12 11.78 19.36
CA THR A 169 -1.23 12.18 19.78
C THR A 169 -1.74 13.46 19.10
N CYS A 170 -0.86 14.20 18.43
CA CYS A 170 -1.20 15.42 17.70
C CYS A 170 -1.72 15.17 16.28
N LEU A 171 -1.77 13.91 15.83
CA LEU A 171 -2.31 13.55 14.53
C LEU A 171 -3.83 13.46 14.57
N GLN A 172 -4.49 13.91 13.52
CA GLN A 172 -5.94 13.98 13.37
C GLN A 172 -6.37 13.41 12.03
N LYS A 173 -7.59 12.92 11.97
CA LYS A 173 -8.21 12.44 10.73
C LYS A 173 -8.35 13.57 9.70
N ALA A 174 -8.12 13.26 8.43
CA ALA A 174 -8.66 14.05 7.33
C ALA A 174 -10.20 13.95 7.35
N THR A 175 -10.87 15.02 6.97
CA THR A 175 -12.33 15.05 6.95
C THR A 175 -12.89 14.23 5.77
N PRO A 176 -14.12 13.69 5.90
CA PRO A 176 -14.78 13.02 4.76
C PRO A 176 -14.90 13.91 3.52
N LEU A 177 -15.12 15.22 3.69
CA LEU A 177 -15.22 16.18 2.59
C LEU A 177 -13.89 16.32 1.82
N GLU A 178 -12.77 16.34 2.53
CA GLU A 178 -11.44 16.39 1.91
C GLU A 178 -11.13 15.09 1.15
N LEU A 179 -11.39 13.94 1.76
CA LEU A 179 -11.20 12.66 1.10
C LEU A 179 -12.10 12.51 -0.14
N ASP A 180 -13.37 12.91 -0.05
CA ASP A 180 -14.28 12.90 -1.20
C ASP A 180 -13.83 13.83 -2.33
N ALA A 181 -13.30 15.01 -1.98
CA ALA A 181 -12.76 15.92 -2.97
C ALA A 181 -11.53 15.35 -3.69
N ILE A 182 -10.63 14.71 -2.95
CA ILE A 182 -9.43 14.05 -3.51
C ILE A 182 -9.86 12.85 -4.36
N ARG A 183 -10.77 12.01 -3.87
CA ARG A 183 -11.31 10.85 -4.60
C ARG A 183 -11.86 11.25 -5.96
N ARG A 184 -12.72 12.29 -6.02
CA ARG A 184 -13.29 12.78 -7.29
C ARG A 184 -12.21 13.19 -8.28
N ARG A 185 -11.16 13.85 -7.82
CA ARG A 185 -10.03 14.25 -8.69
C ARG A 185 -9.29 13.05 -9.29
N VAL A 186 -9.16 11.95 -8.54
CA VAL A 186 -8.61 10.69 -9.06
C VAL A 186 -9.57 10.06 -10.08
N GLU A 187 -10.87 10.01 -9.75
CA GLU A 187 -11.92 9.49 -10.64
C GLU A 187 -12.02 10.31 -11.95
N ASP A 188 -11.86 11.63 -11.89
CA ASP A 188 -11.83 12.52 -13.06
C ASP A 188 -10.65 12.22 -14.01
N MET A 189 -9.60 11.55 -13.54
CA MET A 189 -8.49 11.03 -14.37
C MET A 189 -8.81 9.68 -15.01
N GLY A 190 -10.00 9.11 -14.78
CA GLY A 190 -10.39 7.78 -15.26
C GLY A 190 -9.82 6.62 -14.44
N ILE A 191 -9.33 6.87 -13.22
CA ILE A 191 -8.75 5.86 -12.32
C ILE A 191 -9.76 5.59 -11.20
N ALA A 192 -10.06 4.30 -10.94
CA ALA A 192 -10.93 3.92 -9.83
C ALA A 192 -10.33 4.37 -8.48
N CYS A 193 -11.17 4.91 -7.60
CA CYS A 193 -10.71 5.37 -6.29
C CYS A 193 -11.70 5.01 -5.19
N THR A 194 -11.22 4.35 -4.14
CA THR A 194 -11.99 4.07 -2.92
C THR A 194 -11.50 4.95 -1.78
N ALA A 195 -12.42 5.39 -0.91
CA ALA A 195 -12.11 6.19 0.27
C ALA A 195 -12.63 5.50 1.53
N SER A 196 -11.78 5.43 2.58
CA SER A 196 -12.12 4.92 3.91
C SER A 196 -11.95 6.04 4.96
N TYR A 197 -12.98 6.26 5.82
CA TYR A 197 -13.10 7.40 6.73
C TYR A 197 -12.82 7.04 8.19
#